data_c958846fc1a51457e7ec3f31d76f953a
#
_entry.id   c958846fc1a51457e7ec3f31d76f953a
#
_cell.length_a   1.000
_cell.length_b   1.000
_cell.length_c   1.000
_cell.angle_alpha   90.00
_cell.angle_beta   90.00
_cell.angle_gamma   90.00
#
_symmetry.space_group_name_H-M   'P 1'
#
loop_
_entity.id
_entity.type
_entity.pdbx_description
1 polymer ?
#
loop_
_entity_poly.entity_id
_entity_poly.type
_entity_poly.pdbx_seq_one_letter_code
_entity_poly.pdbx_strand_id
1 'polypeptide(L)' 'MSLYSALYAGVSGLGAQASAMATVADNITNVNT' A
#
# COMPACT_ATOMS: atom_id res chain seq x y z
N MET A 1 2.63 23.37 5.46
CA MET A 1 1.80 22.18 5.23
C MET A 1 0.45 22.37 5.90
N SER A 2 -0.61 21.99 5.24
CA SER A 2 -1.95 22.08 5.80
C SER A 2 -2.42 20.71 6.29
N LEU A 3 -3.49 20.70 7.05
CA LEU A 3 -4.10 19.45 7.51
C LEU A 3 -4.58 18.62 6.31
N TYR A 4 -5.15 19.27 5.31
CA TYR A 4 -5.61 18.56 4.11
C TYR A 4 -4.46 17.92 3.35
N SER A 5 -3.34 18.63 3.21
CA SER A 5 -2.19 18.05 2.50
C SER A 5 -1.58 16.90 3.29
N ALA A 6 -1.60 16.97 4.62
CA ALA A 6 -1.13 15.87 5.47
C ALA A 6 -2.02 14.64 5.33
N LEU A 7 -3.33 14.84 5.30
CA LEU A 7 -4.28 13.73 5.08
C LEU A 7 -4.10 13.11 3.70
N TYR A 8 -3.94 13.93 2.69
CA TYR A 8 -3.70 13.46 1.33
C TYR A 8 -2.46 12.56 1.27
N ALA A 9 -1.36 13.02 1.88
CA ALA A 9 -0.13 12.26 1.92
C ALA A 9 -0.30 10.94 2.67
N GLY A 10 -1.04 10.95 3.79
CA GLY A 10 -1.30 9.75 4.57
C GLY A 10 -2.10 8.72 3.79
N VAL A 11 -3.14 9.15 3.10
CA VAL A 11 -3.96 8.24 2.28
C VAL A 11 -3.13 7.67 1.13
N SER A 12 -2.31 8.51 0.50
CA SER A 12 -1.45 8.08 -0.60
C SER A 12 -0.43 7.04 -0.12
N GLY A 13 0.15 7.24 1.07
CA GLY A 13 1.09 6.28 1.66
C GLY A 13 0.44 4.95 1.99
N LEU A 14 -0.79 4.97 2.51
CA LEU A 14 -1.53 3.74 2.77
C LEU A 14 -1.86 3.00 1.48
N GLY A 15 -2.18 3.72 0.41
CA GLY A 15 -2.44 3.11 -0.89
C GLY A 15 -1.21 2.39 -1.42
N ALA A 16 -0.02 3.01 -1.30
CA ALA A 16 1.22 2.38 -1.71
C ALA A 16 1.53 1.13 -0.89
N GLN A 17 1.29 1.17 0.42
CA GLN A 17 1.49 0.01 1.29
C GLN A 17 0.54 -1.13 0.92
N ALA A 18 -0.72 -0.81 0.66
CA ALA A 18 -1.70 -1.82 0.26
C ALA A 18 -1.29 -2.51 -1.03
N SER A 19 -0.77 -1.75 -1.99
CA SER A 19 -0.29 -2.30 -3.26
C SER A 19 0.91 -3.22 -3.04
N ALA A 20 1.85 -2.84 -2.18
CA ALA A 20 3.01 -3.66 -1.86
C ALA A 20 2.58 -4.98 -1.20
N MET A 21 1.62 -4.93 -0.29
CA MET A 21 1.11 -6.14 0.36
C MET A 21 0.40 -7.06 -0.61
N ALA A 22 -0.32 -6.52 -1.59
CA ALA A 22 -0.96 -7.32 -2.61
C ALA A 22 0.07 -8.09 -3.44
N THR A 23 1.17 -7.44 -3.79
CA THR A 23 2.26 -8.07 -4.53
C THR A 23 2.90 -9.20 -3.72
N VAL A 24 3.15 -8.98 -2.43
CA VAL A 24 3.70 -10.00 -1.55
C VAL A 24 2.76 -11.21 -1.44
N ALA A 25 1.46 -10.96 -1.31
CA ALA A 25 0.47 -12.03 -1.23
C ALA A 25 0.46 -12.87 -2.50
N ASP A 26 0.55 -12.23 -3.67
CA ASP A 26 0.62 -12.93 -4.94
C ASP A 26 1.86 -13.82 -5.03
N ASN A 27 3.00 -13.33 -4.55
CA ASN A 27 4.23 -14.09 -4.57
C ASN A 27 4.17 -15.31 -3.65
N ILE A 28 3.56 -15.17 -2.49
CA ILE A 28 3.37 -16.29 -1.56
C ILE A 28 2.46 -17.34 -2.17
N THR A 29 1.37 -16.90 -2.80
CA THR A 29 0.45 -17.82 -3.48
C THR A 29 1.17 -18.59 -4.58
N ASN A 30 2.01 -17.91 -5.35
CA ASN A 30 2.78 -18.52 -6.42
C ASN A 30 3.74 -19.59 -5.90
N VAL A 31 4.40 -19.34 -4.79
CA VAL A 31 5.33 -20.28 -4.20
C VAL A 31 4.64 -21.56 -3.74
N ASN A 32 3.42 -21.42 -3.20
CA ASN A 32 2.66 -22.56 -2.69
C ASN A 32 1.88 -23.32 -3.76
N THR A 33 1.82 -22.76 -4.95
CA THR A 33 1.13 -23.41 -6.07
C THR A 33 2.13 -24.00 -7.05
#